data_dd835e952270907f9ade1f239f026d3e
#
_entry.id   dd835e952270907f9ade1f239f026d3e
#
_cell.length_a   1.000
_cell.length_b   1.000
_cell.length_c   1.000
_cell.angle_alpha   90.00
_cell.angle_beta   90.00
_cell.angle_gamma   90.00
#
_symmetry.space_group_name_H-M   'P 1'
#
loop_
_entity.id
_entity.type
_entity.pdbx_description
1 polymer ?
#
loop_
_entity_poly.entity_id
_entity_poly.type
_entity_poly.pdbx_seq_one_letter_code
_entity_poly.pdbx_strand_id
1 'polypeptide(L)'
;MTVLFAFGVGAAMGVAIAAPVGPVAALCVERTFSRGLGVALVTALGAGLADGAFGAVAAFGVGFVTEWVRAHEAHLRILGALVLTALAVNAWRKRNALAIRDADRASAGALAGALTSGFLLTASSPVTIVTFAVALASFGGDAARSPMWVPAGVLVGSGGWYAALSVVAHLFRERVRARMDRVGVASAIFLAGCALFSAILAVRAL
;
A
#
# COMPACT_ATOMS: atom_id res chain seq x y z
N MET A 1 26.33 -7.94 -12.62
CA MET A 1 25.79 -7.42 -11.34
C MET A 1 25.52 -8.59 -10.41
N THR A 2 25.89 -8.51 -9.14
CA THR A 2 25.58 -9.57 -8.19
C THR A 2 24.07 -9.54 -7.85
N VAL A 3 23.48 -10.72 -7.64
CA VAL A 3 22.08 -10.90 -7.19
C VAL A 3 21.75 -9.97 -6.00
N LEU A 4 22.67 -9.85 -5.05
CA LEU A 4 22.53 -9.01 -3.88
C LEU A 4 22.37 -7.53 -4.22
N PHE A 5 23.05 -7.03 -5.24
CA PHE A 5 22.92 -5.64 -5.67
C PHE A 5 21.55 -5.37 -6.30
N ALA A 6 21.08 -6.25 -7.19
CA ALA A 6 19.76 -6.13 -7.81
C ALA A 6 18.63 -6.16 -6.78
N PHE A 7 18.72 -7.08 -5.81
CA PHE A 7 17.80 -7.15 -4.68
C PHE A 7 17.85 -5.88 -3.82
N GLY A 8 19.05 -5.38 -3.50
CA GLY A 8 19.24 -4.16 -2.72
C GLY A 8 18.65 -2.91 -3.40
N VAL A 9 18.85 -2.78 -4.72
CA VAL A 9 18.23 -1.70 -5.50
C VAL A 9 16.71 -1.82 -5.45
N GLY A 10 16.16 -3.02 -5.66
CA GLY A 10 14.72 -3.26 -5.55
C GLY A 10 14.17 -2.91 -4.16
N ALA A 11 14.88 -3.30 -3.10
CA ALA A 11 14.47 -3.00 -1.73
C ALA A 11 14.48 -1.49 -1.43
N ALA A 12 15.53 -0.78 -1.86
CA ALA A 12 15.62 0.66 -1.71
C ALA A 12 14.49 1.38 -2.48
N MET A 13 14.19 0.92 -3.71
CA MET A 13 13.04 1.44 -4.49
C MET A 13 11.72 1.19 -3.77
N GLY A 14 11.49 -0.03 -3.27
CA GLY A 14 10.29 -0.38 -2.53
C GLY A 14 10.08 0.52 -1.31
N VAL A 15 11.12 0.75 -0.52
CA VAL A 15 11.09 1.69 0.61
C VAL A 15 10.81 3.11 0.12
N ALA A 16 11.50 3.61 -0.89
CA ALA A 16 11.35 4.99 -1.38
C ALA A 16 9.93 5.27 -1.88
N ILE A 17 9.28 4.29 -2.53
CA ILE A 17 7.90 4.38 -3.03
C ILE A 17 6.88 4.29 -1.89
N ALA A 18 7.14 3.46 -0.88
CA ALA A 18 6.26 3.27 0.27
C ALA A 18 6.43 4.33 1.37
N ALA A 19 7.59 5.03 1.43
CA ALA A 19 7.92 6.00 2.47
C ALA A 19 6.96 7.20 2.58
N PRO A 20 6.46 7.79 1.49
CA PRO A 20 5.41 8.80 1.60
C PRO A 20 4.18 8.23 2.30
N VAL A 21 3.73 8.92 3.36
CA VAL A 21 2.55 8.48 4.12
C VAL A 21 1.31 8.56 3.24
N GLY A 22 0.90 7.41 2.72
CA GLY A 22 -0.25 7.26 1.84
C GLY A 22 -1.40 6.48 2.48
N PRO A 23 -2.46 6.17 1.69
CA PRO A 23 -3.62 5.43 2.16
C PRO A 23 -3.28 4.06 2.76
N VAL A 24 -2.27 3.37 2.22
CA VAL A 24 -1.82 2.05 2.69
C VAL A 24 -1.18 2.16 4.07
N ALA A 25 -0.29 3.16 4.28
CA ALA A 25 0.32 3.41 5.57
C ALA A 25 -0.74 3.74 6.63
N ALA A 26 -1.71 4.62 6.31
CA ALA A 26 -2.82 4.95 7.19
C ALA A 26 -3.68 3.71 7.53
N LEU A 27 -3.94 2.84 6.54
CA LEU A 27 -4.68 1.59 6.74
C LEU A 27 -3.93 0.62 7.65
N CYS A 28 -2.62 0.47 7.50
CA CYS A 28 -1.78 -0.38 8.35
C CYS A 28 -1.78 0.11 9.80
N VAL A 29 -1.62 1.41 10.01
CA VAL A 29 -1.68 2.03 11.34
C VAL A 29 -3.06 1.86 11.97
N GLU A 30 -4.14 2.16 11.23
CA GLU A 30 -5.52 1.98 11.70
C GLU A 30 -5.77 0.52 12.12
N ARG A 31 -5.37 -0.45 11.30
CA ARG A 31 -5.54 -1.87 11.61
C ARG A 31 -4.71 -2.34 12.78
N THR A 32 -3.53 -1.78 12.98
CA THR A 32 -2.72 -2.06 14.16
C THR A 32 -3.49 -1.74 15.44
N PHE A 33 -4.20 -0.62 15.46
CA PHE A 33 -4.98 -0.20 16.62
C PHE A 33 -6.33 -0.92 16.73
N SER A 34 -7.04 -1.11 15.61
CA SER A 34 -8.42 -1.61 15.62
C SER A 34 -8.54 -3.13 15.59
N ARG A 35 -7.55 -3.83 15.02
CA ARG A 35 -7.59 -5.28 14.78
C ARG A 35 -6.34 -6.03 15.22
N GLY A 36 -5.34 -5.30 15.73
CA GLY A 36 -4.08 -5.86 16.18
C GLY A 36 -3.01 -5.98 15.11
N LEU A 37 -1.77 -6.18 15.59
CA LEU A 37 -0.56 -6.19 14.78
C LEU A 37 -0.61 -7.26 13.67
N GLY A 38 -1.12 -8.46 13.96
CA GLY A 38 -1.15 -9.55 12.97
C GLY A 38 -1.95 -9.20 11.71
N VAL A 39 -3.12 -8.55 11.86
CA VAL A 39 -3.93 -8.10 10.71
C VAL A 39 -3.22 -6.99 9.94
N ALA A 40 -2.54 -6.08 10.63
CA ALA A 40 -1.77 -5.02 10.01
C ALA A 40 -0.58 -5.56 9.20
N LEU A 41 0.15 -6.55 9.74
CA LEU A 41 1.27 -7.21 9.04
C LEU A 41 0.81 -7.94 7.79
N VAL A 42 -0.34 -8.63 7.84
CA VAL A 42 -0.92 -9.28 6.65
C VAL A 42 -1.38 -8.23 5.62
N THR A 43 -1.86 -7.06 6.06
CA THR A 43 -2.16 -5.94 5.14
C THR A 43 -0.89 -5.42 4.48
N ALA A 44 0.19 -5.24 5.25
CA ALA A 44 1.50 -4.83 4.76
C ALA A 44 2.06 -5.83 3.73
N LEU A 45 1.88 -7.13 3.98
CA LEU A 45 2.25 -8.18 3.02
C LEU A 45 1.45 -8.06 1.73
N GLY A 46 0.13 -7.84 1.81
CA GLY A 46 -0.71 -7.62 0.63
C GLY A 46 -0.26 -6.43 -0.21
N ALA A 47 0.07 -5.32 0.44
CA ALA A 47 0.61 -4.15 -0.24
C ALA A 47 1.98 -4.42 -0.88
N GLY A 48 2.90 -5.08 -0.15
CA GLY A 48 4.20 -5.47 -0.67
C GLY A 48 4.11 -6.40 -1.88
N LEU A 49 3.15 -7.34 -1.88
CA LEU A 49 2.87 -8.22 -3.03
C LEU A 49 2.43 -7.42 -4.27
N ALA A 50 1.59 -6.41 -4.11
CA ALA A 50 1.18 -5.54 -5.21
C ALA A 50 2.36 -4.72 -5.76
N ASP A 51 3.16 -4.12 -4.88
CA ASP A 51 4.36 -3.37 -5.27
C ASP A 51 5.39 -4.29 -5.95
N GLY A 52 5.60 -5.51 -5.44
CA GLY A 52 6.44 -6.51 -6.07
C GLY A 52 5.95 -6.92 -7.46
N ALA A 53 4.63 -7.06 -7.64
CA ALA A 53 4.02 -7.33 -8.93
C ALA A 53 4.26 -6.16 -9.91
N PHE A 54 4.10 -4.91 -9.47
CA PHE A 54 4.46 -3.74 -10.29
C PHE A 54 5.95 -3.71 -10.62
N GLY A 55 6.81 -4.05 -9.66
CA GLY A 55 8.24 -4.21 -9.89
C GLY A 55 8.54 -5.27 -10.97
N ALA A 56 7.80 -6.39 -10.96
CA ALA A 56 7.95 -7.45 -11.98
C ALA A 56 7.48 -6.97 -13.35
N VAL A 57 6.27 -6.42 -13.39
CA VAL A 57 5.71 -5.86 -14.64
C VAL A 57 6.66 -4.84 -15.26
N ALA A 58 7.22 -4.00 -14.44
CA ALA A 58 8.14 -2.97 -14.89
C ALA A 58 9.51 -3.55 -15.30
N ALA A 59 10.02 -4.59 -14.63
CA ALA A 59 11.27 -5.26 -15.01
C ALA A 59 11.16 -6.06 -16.33
N PHE A 60 9.98 -6.61 -16.62
CA PHE A 60 9.75 -7.48 -17.78
C PHE A 60 9.03 -6.81 -18.96
N GLY A 61 8.35 -5.68 -18.77
CA GLY A 61 7.41 -5.18 -19.75
C GLY A 61 7.23 -3.67 -19.88
N VAL A 62 8.29 -2.88 -19.77
CA VAL A 62 8.23 -1.42 -19.72
C VAL A 62 7.38 -0.75 -20.81
N GLY A 63 7.41 -1.25 -22.07
CA GLY A 63 6.65 -0.65 -23.17
C GLY A 63 5.15 -0.92 -23.12
N PHE A 64 4.76 -2.17 -23.18
CA PHE A 64 3.35 -2.61 -23.27
C PHE A 64 2.52 -2.17 -22.05
N VAL A 65 3.08 -2.27 -20.85
CA VAL A 65 2.35 -1.95 -19.63
C VAL A 65 2.15 -0.46 -19.45
N THR A 66 3.12 0.35 -19.84
CA THR A 66 2.97 1.81 -19.78
C THR A 66 1.84 2.29 -20.70
N GLU A 67 1.75 1.72 -21.90
CA GLU A 67 0.65 2.03 -22.84
C GLU A 67 -0.70 1.53 -22.30
N TRP A 68 -0.76 0.32 -21.76
CA TRP A 68 -1.97 -0.23 -21.19
C TRP A 68 -2.48 0.59 -19.99
N VAL A 69 -1.57 1.00 -19.09
CA VAL A 69 -1.91 1.84 -17.94
C VAL A 69 -2.41 3.20 -18.38
N ARG A 70 -1.77 3.84 -19.35
CA ARG A 70 -2.24 5.11 -19.92
C ARG A 70 -3.61 4.98 -20.54
N ALA A 71 -3.86 3.91 -21.28
CA ALA A 71 -5.16 3.66 -21.90
C ALA A 71 -6.28 3.41 -20.88
N HIS A 72 -5.95 2.90 -19.67
CA HIS A 72 -6.91 2.56 -18.63
C HIS A 72 -6.81 3.44 -17.38
N GLU A 73 -6.11 4.56 -17.45
CA GLU A 73 -5.83 5.41 -16.30
C GLU A 73 -7.11 5.88 -15.58
N ALA A 74 -8.14 6.29 -16.33
CA ALA A 74 -9.43 6.71 -15.77
C ALA A 74 -10.11 5.57 -14.99
N HIS A 75 -10.12 4.37 -15.54
CA HIS A 75 -10.72 3.18 -14.89
C HIS A 75 -9.97 2.80 -13.62
N LEU A 76 -8.63 2.85 -13.63
CA LEU A 76 -7.80 2.58 -12.46
C LEU A 76 -8.02 3.63 -11.36
N ARG A 77 -8.16 4.89 -11.72
CA ARG A 77 -8.47 5.98 -10.77
C ARG A 77 -9.86 5.84 -10.16
N ILE A 78 -10.87 5.47 -10.96
CA ILE A 78 -12.23 5.20 -10.47
C ILE A 78 -12.21 4.03 -9.49
N LEU A 79 -11.56 2.93 -9.86
CA LEU A 79 -11.42 1.76 -8.98
C LEU A 79 -10.74 2.14 -7.66
N GLY A 80 -9.64 2.88 -7.71
CA GLY A 80 -8.94 3.39 -6.54
C GLY A 80 -9.85 4.27 -5.66
N ALA A 81 -10.60 5.19 -6.26
CA ALA A 81 -11.55 6.03 -5.54
C ALA A 81 -12.65 5.22 -4.85
N LEU A 82 -13.20 4.19 -5.51
CA LEU A 82 -14.20 3.30 -4.93
C LEU A 82 -13.66 2.52 -3.74
N VAL A 83 -12.46 1.94 -3.86
CA VAL A 83 -11.80 1.20 -2.77
C VAL A 83 -11.53 2.11 -1.59
N LEU A 84 -10.98 3.32 -1.82
CA LEU A 84 -10.71 4.30 -0.77
C LEU A 84 -12.00 4.78 -0.10
N THR A 85 -13.06 5.02 -0.86
CA THR A 85 -14.37 5.40 -0.32
C THR A 85 -14.93 4.29 0.57
N ALA A 86 -14.89 3.04 0.11
CA ALA A 86 -15.34 1.90 0.91
C ALA A 86 -14.55 1.76 2.23
N LEU A 87 -13.23 1.96 2.18
CA LEU A 87 -12.38 1.95 3.37
C LEU A 87 -12.67 3.13 4.30
N ALA A 88 -12.85 4.34 3.76
CA ALA A 88 -13.20 5.53 4.54
C ALA A 88 -14.55 5.38 5.25
N VAL A 89 -15.56 4.89 4.55
CA VAL A 89 -16.89 4.60 5.13
C VAL A 89 -16.80 3.55 6.23
N ASN A 90 -16.02 2.48 6.01
CA ASN A 90 -15.83 1.45 7.02
C ASN A 90 -15.07 1.97 8.25
N ALA A 91 -14.03 2.79 8.06
CA ALA A 91 -13.30 3.45 9.14
C ALA A 91 -14.21 4.41 9.91
N TRP A 92 -15.03 5.21 9.21
CA TRP A 92 -15.99 6.12 9.82
C TRP A 92 -17.07 5.39 10.64
N ARG A 93 -17.65 4.33 10.08
CA ARG A 93 -18.66 3.51 10.81
C ARG A 93 -18.10 2.88 12.07
N LYS A 94 -16.82 2.53 12.07
CA LYS A 94 -16.14 1.87 13.20
C LYS A 94 -15.42 2.82 14.14
N ARG A 95 -15.46 4.15 13.91
CA ARG A 95 -14.72 5.13 14.72
C ARG A 95 -15.05 5.08 16.22
N ASN A 96 -16.30 4.78 16.57
CA ASN A 96 -16.76 4.65 17.95
C ASN A 96 -16.55 3.23 18.53
N ALA A 97 -16.23 2.26 17.68
CA ALA A 97 -15.95 0.88 18.03
C ALA A 97 -14.44 0.58 18.10
N LEU A 98 -13.60 1.63 18.07
CA LEU A 98 -12.14 1.53 18.29
C LEU A 98 -11.81 1.27 19.77
N ALA A 99 -12.65 0.47 20.47
CA ALA A 99 -12.19 -0.24 21.63
C ALA A 99 -11.03 -1.13 21.16
N ILE A 100 -9.88 -0.95 21.79
CA ILE A 100 -8.76 -1.87 21.62
C ILE A 100 -9.31 -3.26 21.94
N ARG A 101 -9.66 -4.00 20.91
CA ARG A 101 -9.91 -5.43 21.06
C ARG A 101 -8.54 -6.03 21.28
N ASP A 102 -8.38 -6.66 22.41
CA ASP A 102 -7.27 -7.56 22.59
C ASP A 102 -7.30 -8.51 21.39
N ALA A 103 -6.18 -8.57 20.70
CA ALA A 103 -6.08 -9.22 19.40
C ALA A 103 -6.09 -10.75 19.57
N ASP A 104 -7.21 -11.27 20.08
CA ASP A 104 -7.48 -12.69 20.08
C ASP A 104 -7.74 -13.12 18.63
N ARG A 105 -6.74 -13.86 18.12
CA ARG A 105 -6.75 -14.71 16.92
C ARG A 105 -7.66 -14.20 15.80
N ALA A 106 -7.11 -13.38 14.95
CA ALA A 106 -7.79 -12.99 13.72
C ALA A 106 -8.22 -14.26 12.96
N SER A 107 -9.52 -14.37 12.65
CA SER A 107 -10.02 -15.50 11.87
C SER A 107 -9.34 -15.54 10.49
N ALA A 108 -9.24 -16.71 9.89
CA ALA A 108 -8.66 -16.86 8.55
C ALA A 108 -9.33 -15.93 7.53
N GLY A 109 -10.64 -15.71 7.61
CA GLY A 109 -11.35 -14.76 6.77
C GLY A 109 -10.95 -13.29 7.00
N ALA A 110 -10.63 -12.92 8.24
CA ALA A 110 -10.13 -11.57 8.53
C ALA A 110 -8.73 -11.34 7.96
N LEU A 111 -7.86 -12.35 7.99
CA LEU A 111 -6.52 -12.30 7.40
C LEU A 111 -6.58 -12.25 5.87
N ALA A 112 -7.42 -13.08 5.23
CA ALA A 112 -7.64 -13.04 3.79
C ALA A 112 -8.15 -11.66 3.35
N GLY A 113 -9.14 -11.09 4.05
CA GLY A 113 -9.62 -9.74 3.79
C GLY A 113 -8.58 -8.66 4.02
N ALA A 114 -7.64 -8.85 4.97
CA ALA A 114 -6.54 -7.95 5.21
C ALA A 114 -5.54 -7.95 4.04
N LEU A 115 -5.14 -9.13 3.60
CA LEU A 115 -4.23 -9.30 2.46
C LEU A 115 -4.83 -8.72 1.18
N THR A 116 -6.06 -9.12 0.85
CA THR A 116 -6.75 -8.68 -0.35
C THR A 116 -6.94 -7.16 -0.39
N SER A 117 -7.34 -6.54 0.72
CA SER A 117 -7.55 -5.09 0.76
C SER A 117 -6.24 -4.30 0.71
N GLY A 118 -5.15 -4.79 1.30
CA GLY A 118 -3.81 -4.22 1.15
C GLY A 118 -3.35 -4.29 -0.30
N PHE A 119 -3.50 -5.46 -0.93
CA PHE A 119 -3.18 -5.66 -2.34
C PHE A 119 -3.99 -4.75 -3.27
N LEU A 120 -5.32 -4.78 -3.16
CA LEU A 120 -6.21 -4.01 -4.04
C LEU A 120 -6.01 -2.51 -3.88
N LEU A 121 -5.80 -2.02 -2.66
CA LEU A 121 -5.57 -0.60 -2.43
C LEU A 121 -4.27 -0.13 -3.11
N THR A 122 -3.21 -0.90 -3.00
CA THR A 122 -1.94 -0.61 -3.68
C THR A 122 -2.06 -0.77 -5.20
N ALA A 123 -2.69 -1.85 -5.66
CA ALA A 123 -2.87 -2.16 -7.08
C ALA A 123 -3.76 -1.13 -7.80
N SER A 124 -4.69 -0.48 -7.09
CA SER A 124 -5.56 0.55 -7.65
C SER A 124 -4.92 1.94 -7.68
N SER A 125 -3.68 2.09 -7.19
CA SER A 125 -3.00 3.39 -7.13
C SER A 125 -2.27 3.70 -8.44
N PRO A 126 -2.80 4.59 -9.29
CA PRO A 126 -2.11 4.96 -10.54
C PRO A 126 -0.78 5.67 -10.28
N VAL A 127 -0.66 6.36 -9.15
CA VAL A 127 0.60 7.02 -8.73
C VAL A 127 1.69 5.98 -8.52
N THR A 128 1.39 4.86 -7.86
CA THR A 128 2.34 3.77 -7.64
C THR A 128 2.83 3.21 -8.97
N ILE A 129 1.92 2.95 -9.92
CA ILE A 129 2.26 2.41 -11.25
C ILE A 129 3.20 3.35 -12.01
N VAL A 130 2.85 4.64 -12.08
CA VAL A 130 3.68 5.65 -12.77
C VAL A 130 5.03 5.79 -12.09
N THR A 131 5.09 5.79 -10.76
CA THR A 131 6.34 5.89 -10.00
C THR A 131 7.25 4.71 -10.28
N PHE A 132 6.70 3.49 -10.35
CA PHE A 132 7.47 2.30 -10.73
C PHE A 132 7.98 2.38 -12.17
N ALA A 133 7.15 2.83 -13.11
CA ALA A 133 7.55 2.99 -14.50
C ALA A 133 8.70 4.01 -14.65
N VAL A 134 8.61 5.16 -13.97
CA VAL A 134 9.67 6.19 -13.98
C VAL A 134 10.94 5.70 -13.29
N ALA A 135 10.82 5.07 -12.13
CA ALA A 135 11.96 4.55 -11.39
C ALA A 135 12.74 3.52 -12.22
N LEU A 136 12.04 2.63 -12.91
CA LEU A 136 12.67 1.62 -13.76
C LEU A 136 13.26 2.20 -15.04
N ALA A 137 12.65 3.19 -15.65
CA ALA A 137 13.24 3.92 -16.76
C ALA A 137 14.58 4.57 -16.37
N SER A 138 14.68 5.02 -15.11
CA SER A 138 15.91 5.62 -14.56
C SER A 138 17.02 4.60 -14.28
N PHE A 139 16.65 3.36 -13.93
CA PHE A 139 17.60 2.27 -13.61
C PHE A 139 17.76 1.26 -14.75
N GLY A 140 17.14 1.49 -15.90
CA GLY A 140 16.76 0.55 -16.95
C GLY A 140 17.84 -0.29 -17.61
N GLY A 141 19.13 0.04 -17.53
CA GLY A 141 20.18 -0.77 -18.16
C GLY A 141 20.60 -1.98 -17.32
N ASP A 142 20.70 -1.81 -16.02
CA ASP A 142 21.24 -2.82 -15.12
C ASP A 142 20.16 -3.67 -14.42
N ALA A 143 18.96 -3.14 -14.24
CA ALA A 143 17.82 -3.90 -13.73
C ALA A 143 17.40 -5.02 -14.70
N ALA A 144 17.54 -4.79 -16.01
CA ALA A 144 17.23 -5.77 -17.06
C ALA A 144 18.15 -7.01 -17.01
N ARG A 145 19.33 -6.92 -16.37
CA ARG A 145 20.28 -8.04 -16.28
C ARG A 145 19.94 -9.06 -15.19
N SER A 146 19.05 -8.73 -14.25
CA SER A 146 18.63 -9.63 -13.16
C SER A 146 17.16 -9.40 -12.81
N PRO A 147 16.24 -9.62 -13.76
CA PRO A 147 14.85 -9.15 -13.67
C PRO A 147 14.04 -9.80 -12.53
N MET A 148 14.44 -10.96 -12.02
CA MET A 148 13.73 -11.63 -10.92
C MET A 148 14.01 -11.07 -9.53
N TRP A 149 15.19 -10.49 -9.30
CA TRP A 149 15.59 -10.08 -7.95
C TRP A 149 15.16 -8.66 -7.59
N VAL A 150 14.94 -7.80 -8.57
CA VAL A 150 14.40 -6.46 -8.34
C VAL A 150 12.97 -6.50 -7.78
N PRO A 151 12.02 -7.26 -8.37
CA PRO A 151 10.67 -7.41 -7.80
C PRO A 151 10.66 -7.99 -6.38
N ALA A 152 11.49 -8.99 -6.13
CA ALA A 152 11.63 -9.56 -4.79
C ALA A 152 12.14 -8.53 -3.78
N GLY A 153 13.13 -7.72 -4.19
CA GLY A 153 13.61 -6.60 -3.39
C GLY A 153 12.51 -5.58 -3.12
N VAL A 154 11.76 -5.17 -4.14
CA VAL A 154 10.64 -4.23 -4.00
C VAL A 154 9.60 -4.74 -3.00
N LEU A 155 9.18 -6.00 -3.13
CA LEU A 155 8.23 -6.63 -2.19
C LEU A 155 8.72 -6.55 -0.74
N VAL A 156 9.98 -6.90 -0.52
CA VAL A 156 10.58 -6.89 0.82
C VAL A 156 10.77 -5.47 1.33
N GLY A 157 11.16 -4.53 0.47
CA GLY A 157 11.35 -3.13 0.85
C GLY A 157 10.05 -2.44 1.23
N SER A 158 9.04 -2.49 0.37
CA SER A 158 7.74 -1.82 0.64
C SER A 158 6.95 -2.54 1.74
N GLY A 159 6.85 -3.86 1.67
CA GLY A 159 6.19 -4.67 2.71
C GLY A 159 6.88 -4.52 4.07
N GLY A 160 8.21 -4.52 4.09
CA GLY A 160 9.02 -4.27 5.28
C GLY A 160 8.80 -2.87 5.86
N TRP A 161 8.69 -1.84 5.02
CA TRP A 161 8.37 -0.48 5.45
C TRP A 161 6.99 -0.41 6.15
N TYR A 162 5.94 -0.94 5.52
CA TYR A 162 4.60 -0.97 6.11
C TYR A 162 4.53 -1.84 7.37
N ALA A 163 5.28 -2.94 7.40
CA ALA A 163 5.41 -3.77 8.59
C ALA A 163 6.11 -3.01 9.73
N ALA A 164 7.21 -2.30 9.44
CA ALA A 164 7.91 -1.46 10.41
C ALA A 164 7.01 -0.37 10.97
N LEU A 165 6.24 0.33 10.13
CA LEU A 165 5.23 1.30 10.58
C LEU A 165 4.20 0.67 11.51
N SER A 166 3.72 -0.54 11.18
CA SER A 166 2.76 -1.27 12.02
C SER A 166 3.35 -1.65 13.37
N VAL A 167 4.60 -2.10 13.40
CA VAL A 167 5.31 -2.42 14.64
C VAL A 167 5.53 -1.17 15.48
N VAL A 168 6.00 -0.07 14.88
CA VAL A 168 6.16 1.21 15.58
C VAL A 168 4.81 1.68 16.16
N ALA A 169 3.74 1.65 15.37
CA ALA A 169 2.40 1.99 15.84
C ALA A 169 1.97 1.10 17.01
N HIS A 170 2.28 -0.19 16.97
CA HIS A 170 1.99 -1.13 18.05
C HIS A 170 2.77 -0.81 19.32
N LEU A 171 4.05 -0.49 19.23
CA LEU A 171 4.89 -0.13 20.38
C LEU A 171 4.41 1.16 21.06
N PHE A 172 3.90 2.12 20.28
CA PHE A 172 3.36 3.37 20.82
C PHE A 172 1.87 3.31 21.18
N ARG A 173 1.24 2.13 21.05
CA ARG A 173 -0.19 1.89 21.25
C ARG A 173 -0.72 2.46 22.59
N GLU A 174 -0.01 2.22 23.70
CA GLU A 174 -0.40 2.68 25.04
C GLU A 174 -0.37 4.21 25.16
N ARG A 175 0.60 4.87 24.55
CA ARG A 175 0.71 6.34 24.57
C ARG A 175 -0.37 7.01 23.70
N VAL A 176 -0.82 6.33 22.66
CA VAL A 176 -1.85 6.82 21.74
C VAL A 176 -3.25 6.48 22.24
N ARG A 177 -3.39 5.48 23.13
CA ARG A 177 -4.67 5.00 23.64
C ARG A 177 -5.57 6.11 24.19
N ALA A 178 -5.01 7.09 24.91
CA ALA A 178 -5.74 8.24 25.45
C ALA A 178 -6.25 9.23 24.36
N ARG A 179 -5.82 9.07 23.10
CA ARG A 179 -6.17 9.95 21.96
C ARG A 179 -6.75 9.19 20.77
N MET A 180 -7.17 7.94 20.97
CA MET A 180 -7.56 7.04 19.87
C MET A 180 -8.78 7.51 19.09
N ASP A 181 -9.74 8.18 19.72
CA ASP A 181 -10.88 8.76 19.02
C ASP A 181 -10.43 9.74 17.92
N ARG A 182 -9.38 10.51 18.20
CA ARG A 182 -8.80 11.47 17.23
C ARG A 182 -8.07 10.76 16.10
N VAL A 183 -7.38 9.65 16.37
CA VAL A 183 -6.64 8.87 15.36
C VAL A 183 -7.62 8.21 14.39
N GLY A 184 -8.71 7.62 14.87
CA GLY A 184 -9.74 7.03 14.01
C GLY A 184 -10.42 8.05 13.10
N VAL A 185 -10.75 9.23 13.65
CA VAL A 185 -11.31 10.33 12.86
C VAL A 185 -10.29 10.85 11.84
N ALA A 186 -9.04 11.06 12.24
CA ALA A 186 -7.98 11.55 11.35
C ALA A 186 -7.72 10.57 10.18
N SER A 187 -7.67 9.26 10.46
CA SER A 187 -7.52 8.22 9.42
C SER A 187 -8.70 8.21 8.44
N ALA A 188 -9.92 8.34 8.95
CA ALA A 188 -11.11 8.38 8.10
C ALA A 188 -11.14 9.63 7.20
N ILE A 189 -10.80 10.81 7.76
CA ILE A 189 -10.71 12.06 7.01
C ILE A 189 -9.62 11.97 5.95
N PHE A 190 -8.45 11.43 6.29
CA PHE A 190 -7.34 11.26 5.35
C PHE A 190 -7.72 10.34 4.19
N LEU A 191 -8.33 9.17 4.48
CA LEU A 191 -8.79 8.24 3.45
C LEU A 191 -9.88 8.85 2.57
N ALA A 192 -10.81 9.61 3.15
CA ALA A 192 -11.84 10.34 2.40
C ALA A 192 -11.23 11.42 1.49
N GLY A 193 -10.22 12.15 1.98
CA GLY A 193 -9.46 13.12 1.19
C GLY A 193 -8.75 12.47 0.00
N CYS A 194 -8.10 11.33 0.23
CA CYS A 194 -7.47 10.57 -0.85
C CYS A 194 -8.49 10.04 -1.88
N ALA A 195 -9.66 9.60 -1.41
CA ALA A 195 -10.74 9.14 -2.30
C ALA A 195 -11.26 10.29 -3.18
N LEU A 196 -11.52 11.46 -2.58
CA LEU A 196 -11.97 12.65 -3.29
C LEU A 196 -10.93 13.12 -4.32
N PHE A 197 -9.65 13.18 -3.91
CA PHE A 197 -8.55 13.55 -4.81
C PHE A 197 -8.45 12.58 -5.99
N SER A 198 -8.53 11.27 -5.76
CA SER A 198 -8.53 10.26 -6.83
C SER A 198 -9.74 10.40 -7.75
N ALA A 199 -10.92 10.70 -7.21
CA ALA A 199 -12.13 10.93 -8.01
C ALA A 199 -12.02 12.18 -8.90
N ILE A 200 -11.50 13.30 -8.35
CA ILE A 200 -11.26 14.53 -9.12
C ILE A 200 -10.30 14.29 -10.28
N LEU A 201 -9.21 13.56 -10.02
CA LEU A 201 -8.25 13.21 -11.06
C LEU A 201 -8.84 12.26 -12.11
N ALA A 202 -9.76 11.35 -11.73
CA ALA A 202 -10.46 10.49 -12.66
C ALA A 202 -11.37 11.28 -13.61
N VAL A 203 -12.12 12.25 -13.08
CA VAL A 203 -13.00 13.11 -13.90
C VAL A 203 -12.21 13.99 -14.87
N ARG A 204 -11.00 14.43 -14.49
CA ARG A 204 -10.14 15.23 -15.39
C ARG A 204 -9.46 14.41 -16.49
N ALA A 205 -9.46 13.08 -16.37
CA ALA A 205 -8.86 12.16 -17.34
C ALA A 205 -9.88 11.57 -18.33
N LEU A 206 -11.19 11.84 -18.13
CA LEU A 206 -12.28 11.56 -19.06
C LEU A 206 -12.48 12.70 -20.04
#